data_98ccc6e1c7ef47f899d9da3632b68f70
#
_entry.id   98ccc6e1c7ef47f899d9da3632b68f70
#
_cell.length_a   1.000
_cell.length_b   1.000
_cell.length_c   1.000
_cell.angle_alpha   90.00
_cell.angle_beta   90.00
_cell.angle_gamma   90.00
#
_symmetry.space_group_name_H-M   'P 1'
#
loop_
_entity.id
_entity.type
_entity.pdbx_description
1 polymer ?
#
loop_
_entity_poly.entity_id
_entity_poly.type
_entity_poly.pdbx_seq_one_letter_code
_entity_poly.pdbx_strand_id
1 'polypeptide(L)'
;MRARADLDADVIVVGAGVAGLEAASRLARARLRVIVLEARPRTGGRIDTQRLPGWPAPVEAGAEFVHGRPHNLMRALRQAGAHLGVHPQQHERKGRPRPGAFDGKAWYEAQAFLDDLPDEDVAVMDVLGRPRFARRLSPAARAMVIGFVEGFNASDATRVSARSLREQAEATEAEGGDETARVRDGYDLLVRHLAAPLTSRGNGALRLSTVVTEIRWGGGDGVVVSARGALGGPPSRLRARAALITLPLGVLRAAPRATGAVRFVPPLPPTKRGAIARLAMGNVVKVVLRLRQPVGVGVLEPLGRDMSFIHLGDAPVPTWWVPRPFPPTMLVGWVAGRRAERFAARYHGEEDRRRAAVRGLAGAIGLDPGAVEGAVEDARVFNWAEDPWARGAYSWIPVGGLDAPAALAAPAGERLFFAGEATDTVGDPGTVHGAMTTGTRAANEIIAALRGA
;
A
#
# COMPACT_ATOMS: atom_id res chain seq x y z
N MET A 1 19.76 -7.17 38.80
CA MET A 1 18.71 -6.19 38.56
C MET A 1 19.30 -4.78 38.48
N ARG A 2 19.95 -4.43 37.36
CA ARG A 2 20.34 -3.02 37.10
C ARG A 2 19.19 -2.31 36.43
N ALA A 3 18.77 -1.29 37.06
CA ALA A 3 17.83 -0.20 36.88
C ALA A 3 17.06 -0.12 35.57
N ARG A 4 15.70 -0.31 35.64
CA ARG A 4 14.69 0.27 34.76
C ARG A 4 14.79 1.81 34.64
N ALA A 5 15.63 2.44 35.45
CA ALA A 5 15.74 3.90 35.58
C ALA A 5 16.40 4.59 34.36
N ASP A 6 17.18 3.88 33.54
CA ASP A 6 17.94 4.48 32.43
C ASP A 6 17.33 4.27 31.03
N LEU A 7 16.10 3.71 30.94
CA LEU A 7 15.43 3.48 29.66
C LEU A 7 14.40 4.57 29.37
N ASP A 8 14.41 5.09 28.15
CA ASP A 8 13.42 6.09 27.67
C ASP A 8 12.05 5.47 27.52
N ALA A 9 11.98 4.18 27.09
CA ALA A 9 10.75 3.42 26.90
C ALA A 9 10.96 1.92 27.18
N ASP A 10 9.87 1.17 27.27
CA ASP A 10 9.92 -0.29 27.19
C ASP A 10 10.07 -0.75 25.74
N VAL A 11 9.40 -0.07 24.80
CA VAL A 11 9.44 -0.37 23.37
C VAL A 11 9.57 0.91 22.54
N ILE A 12 10.46 0.88 21.55
CA ILE A 12 10.52 1.89 20.49
C ILE A 12 9.93 1.28 19.23
N VAL A 13 8.91 1.93 18.65
CA VAL A 13 8.30 1.57 17.38
C VAL A 13 8.83 2.51 16.30
N VAL A 14 9.40 1.94 15.24
CA VAL A 14 9.97 2.68 14.11
C VAL A 14 8.98 2.67 12.95
N GLY A 15 8.29 3.80 12.76
CA GLY A 15 7.24 4.02 11.78
C GLY A 15 5.86 4.17 12.43
N ALA A 16 5.14 5.24 12.09
CA ALA A 16 3.76 5.49 12.49
C ALA A 16 2.76 5.20 11.36
N GLY A 17 3.04 4.18 10.53
CA GLY A 17 2.06 3.57 9.65
C GLY A 17 1.06 2.71 10.43
N VAL A 18 0.09 2.13 9.74
CA VAL A 18 -0.98 1.33 10.36
C VAL A 18 -0.44 0.20 11.24
N ALA A 19 0.53 -0.57 10.76
CA ALA A 19 1.12 -1.66 11.56
C ALA A 19 1.79 -1.15 12.84
N GLY A 20 2.54 -0.05 12.75
CA GLY A 20 3.20 0.55 13.91
C GLY A 20 2.23 1.13 14.92
N LEU A 21 1.18 1.82 14.45
CA LEU A 21 0.15 2.39 15.31
C LEU A 21 -0.72 1.33 15.98
N GLU A 22 -1.11 0.27 15.26
CA GLU A 22 -1.85 -0.86 15.83
C GLU A 22 -1.04 -1.53 16.93
N ALA A 23 0.23 -1.82 16.67
CA ALA A 23 1.12 -2.40 17.67
C ALA A 23 1.32 -1.47 18.87
N ALA A 24 1.65 -0.21 18.63
CA ALA A 24 1.89 0.77 19.69
C ALA A 24 0.65 0.97 20.57
N SER A 25 -0.54 1.05 19.96
CA SER A 25 -1.82 1.12 20.68
C SER A 25 -2.02 -0.07 21.62
N ARG A 26 -1.74 -1.30 21.16
CA ARG A 26 -1.84 -2.53 21.98
C ARG A 26 -0.82 -2.56 23.10
N LEU A 27 0.43 -2.22 22.81
CA LEU A 27 1.50 -2.13 23.81
C LEU A 27 1.17 -1.11 24.90
N ALA A 28 0.66 0.08 24.53
CA ALA A 28 0.23 1.09 25.49
C ALA A 28 -0.96 0.61 26.34
N ARG A 29 -1.92 -0.11 25.76
CA ARG A 29 -3.01 -0.75 26.51
C ARG A 29 -2.51 -1.84 27.47
N ALA A 30 -1.42 -2.52 27.15
CA ALA A 30 -0.73 -3.46 28.02
C ALA A 30 0.15 -2.78 29.09
N ARG A 31 0.04 -1.43 29.24
CA ARG A 31 0.78 -0.58 30.20
C ARG A 31 2.30 -0.52 29.99
N LEU A 32 2.77 -0.81 28.78
CA LEU A 32 4.18 -0.58 28.41
C LEU A 32 4.37 0.90 28.04
N ARG A 33 5.56 1.44 28.35
CA ARG A 33 5.98 2.77 27.87
C ARG A 33 6.44 2.63 26.42
N VAL A 34 5.78 3.34 25.50
CA VAL A 34 6.02 3.21 24.05
C VAL A 34 6.40 4.56 23.46
N ILE A 35 7.48 4.59 22.70
CA ILE A 35 7.84 5.74 21.86
C ILE A 35 7.73 5.33 20.41
N VAL A 36 6.91 6.04 19.63
CA VAL A 36 6.78 5.86 18.18
C VAL A 36 7.57 6.96 17.48
N LEU A 37 8.47 6.58 16.56
CA LEU A 37 9.28 7.49 15.76
C LEU A 37 8.82 7.45 14.31
N GLU A 38 8.42 8.59 13.77
CA GLU A 38 7.93 8.74 12.39
C GLU A 38 8.74 9.81 11.65
N ALA A 39 9.23 9.47 10.47
CA ALA A 39 10.04 10.36 9.65
C ALA A 39 9.25 11.53 9.06
N ARG A 40 7.98 11.33 8.75
CA ARG A 40 7.07 12.37 8.22
C ARG A 40 6.53 13.28 9.32
N PRO A 41 6.04 14.48 8.96
CA PRO A 41 5.33 15.37 9.89
C PRO A 41 3.89 14.88 10.17
N ARG A 42 3.50 13.69 9.73
CA ARG A 42 2.19 13.07 9.88
C ARG A 42 2.28 11.57 10.17
N THR A 43 1.24 11.01 10.73
CA THR A 43 1.02 9.58 10.87
C THR A 43 0.37 8.98 9.62
N GLY A 44 0.17 7.65 9.58
CA GLY A 44 -0.55 6.92 8.55
C GLY A 44 0.34 6.22 7.53
N GLY A 45 1.56 6.68 7.32
CA GLY A 45 2.46 6.10 6.32
C GLY A 45 1.85 6.19 4.92
N ARG A 46 1.48 5.03 4.33
CA ARG A 46 0.83 4.92 3.00
C ARG A 46 -0.69 5.15 3.02
N ILE A 47 -1.31 5.38 4.16
CA ILE A 47 -2.59 6.09 4.26
C ILE A 47 -2.26 7.58 4.33
N ASP A 48 -2.74 8.34 3.36
CA ASP A 48 -2.53 9.79 3.25
C ASP A 48 -3.77 10.45 2.66
N THR A 49 -4.64 10.88 3.55
CA THR A 49 -5.89 11.56 3.20
C THR A 49 -5.65 13.06 3.16
N GLN A 50 -5.80 13.68 2.01
CA GLN A 50 -5.62 15.11 1.81
C GLN A 50 -6.97 15.81 1.62
N ARG A 51 -7.21 16.83 2.43
CA ARG A 51 -8.38 17.72 2.30
C ARG A 51 -7.93 19.00 1.65
N LEU A 52 -8.15 19.08 0.35
CA LEU A 52 -7.69 20.18 -0.48
C LEU A 52 -8.80 21.24 -0.64
N PRO A 53 -8.48 22.54 -0.55
CA PRO A 53 -9.46 23.60 -0.75
C PRO A 53 -10.16 23.50 -2.10
N GLY A 54 -11.49 23.59 -2.11
CA GLY A 54 -12.30 23.50 -3.31
C GLY A 54 -12.49 22.09 -3.89
N TRP A 55 -11.91 21.05 -3.31
CA TRP A 55 -12.15 19.66 -3.73
C TRP A 55 -13.45 19.12 -3.09
N PRO A 56 -14.27 18.35 -3.84
CA PRO A 56 -15.58 17.92 -3.39
C PRO A 56 -15.56 16.81 -2.35
N ALA A 57 -14.41 16.16 -2.18
CA ALA A 57 -14.20 15.06 -1.24
C ALA A 57 -12.72 14.96 -0.84
N PRO A 58 -12.39 14.22 0.22
CA PRO A 58 -11.02 13.89 0.56
C PRO A 58 -10.31 13.16 -0.60
N VAL A 59 -9.07 13.53 -0.87
CA VAL A 59 -8.20 12.86 -1.84
C VAL A 59 -7.34 11.85 -1.12
N GLU A 60 -7.51 10.58 -1.43
CA GLU A 60 -6.65 9.52 -0.93
C GLU A 60 -5.41 9.39 -1.82
N ALA A 61 -4.27 9.86 -1.33
CA ALA A 61 -3.00 9.76 -2.06
C ALA A 61 -2.46 8.33 -2.11
N GLY A 62 -2.79 7.52 -1.11
CA GLY A 62 -2.40 6.11 -0.99
C GLY A 62 -3.58 5.16 -0.99
N ALA A 63 -3.71 4.37 0.08
CA ALA A 63 -4.81 3.43 0.26
C ALA A 63 -6.15 4.15 0.19
N GLU A 64 -7.08 3.62 -0.60
CA GLU A 64 -8.40 4.20 -0.86
C GLU A 64 -9.53 3.21 -0.59
N PHE A 65 -9.29 1.94 -0.94
CA PHE A 65 -10.32 0.92 -0.88
C PHE A 65 -10.27 0.12 0.42
N VAL A 66 -11.44 -0.29 0.88
CA VAL A 66 -11.65 -1.40 1.79
C VAL A 66 -12.17 -2.56 0.93
N HIS A 67 -11.32 -3.57 0.73
CA HIS A 67 -11.69 -4.79 0.02
C HIS A 67 -12.29 -5.78 0.99
N GLY A 68 -13.45 -6.33 0.67
CA GLY A 68 -14.18 -7.26 1.52
C GLY A 68 -14.59 -6.68 2.87
N ARG A 69 -14.70 -7.55 3.88
CA ARG A 69 -15.10 -7.21 5.24
C ARG A 69 -14.10 -7.71 6.29
N PRO A 70 -12.80 -7.38 6.18
CA PRO A 70 -11.78 -7.84 7.14
C PRO A 70 -12.17 -7.43 8.55
N HIS A 71 -12.34 -8.41 9.43
CA HIS A 71 -12.94 -8.21 10.76
C HIS A 71 -12.19 -7.17 11.61
N ASN A 72 -10.85 -7.19 11.59
CA ASN A 72 -10.01 -6.26 12.34
C ASN A 72 -10.21 -4.81 11.88
N LEU A 73 -10.19 -4.58 10.55
CA LEU A 73 -10.36 -3.27 9.94
C LEU A 73 -11.78 -2.74 10.14
N MET A 74 -12.81 -3.58 9.87
CA MET A 74 -14.21 -3.21 10.04
C MET A 74 -14.54 -2.82 11.49
N ARG A 75 -13.97 -3.53 12.45
CA ARG A 75 -14.11 -3.18 13.87
C ARG A 75 -13.45 -1.83 14.17
N ALA A 76 -12.23 -1.60 13.72
CA ALA A 76 -11.50 -0.36 13.97
C ALA A 76 -12.18 0.84 13.32
N LEU A 77 -12.66 0.71 12.08
CA LEU A 77 -13.40 1.76 11.37
C LEU A 77 -14.71 2.12 12.09
N ARG A 78 -15.48 1.12 12.55
CA ARG A 78 -16.69 1.37 13.38
C ARG A 78 -16.35 2.11 14.67
N GLN A 79 -15.28 1.72 15.36
CA GLN A 79 -14.82 2.37 16.59
C GLN A 79 -14.30 3.80 16.33
N ALA A 80 -13.78 4.05 15.14
CA ALA A 80 -13.37 5.37 14.68
C ALA A 80 -14.56 6.27 14.27
N GLY A 81 -15.80 5.74 14.23
CA GLY A 81 -16.98 6.46 13.75
C GLY A 81 -16.98 6.67 12.23
N ALA A 82 -16.29 5.84 11.47
CA ALA A 82 -16.17 5.96 10.04
C ALA A 82 -17.44 5.49 9.31
N HIS A 83 -17.86 6.23 8.30
CA HIS A 83 -18.95 5.86 7.39
C HIS A 83 -18.37 5.23 6.12
N LEU A 84 -18.83 4.02 5.80
CA LEU A 84 -18.43 3.34 4.57
C LEU A 84 -19.42 3.64 3.45
N GLY A 85 -18.88 4.01 2.30
CA GLY A 85 -19.62 4.04 1.05
C GLY A 85 -19.34 2.75 0.29
N VAL A 86 -20.28 1.80 0.35
CA VAL A 86 -20.24 0.59 -0.46
C VAL A 86 -20.59 0.95 -1.90
N HIS A 87 -19.82 0.46 -2.84
CA HIS A 87 -20.11 0.60 -4.26
C HIS A 87 -19.91 -0.76 -4.93
N PRO A 88 -20.97 -1.31 -5.58
CA PRO A 88 -20.81 -2.49 -6.43
C PRO A 88 -19.77 -2.16 -7.50
N GLN A 89 -18.80 -3.00 -7.69
CA GLN A 89 -17.85 -2.87 -8.80
C GLN A 89 -18.59 -3.20 -10.09
N GLN A 90 -19.03 -2.20 -10.80
CA GLN A 90 -19.54 -2.38 -12.16
C GLN A 90 -18.38 -2.11 -13.13
N HIS A 91 -17.76 -3.19 -13.61
CA HIS A 91 -16.79 -3.14 -14.71
C HIS A 91 -17.49 -3.15 -16.08
N GLU A 92 -18.83 -3.00 -16.12
CA GLU A 92 -19.61 -3.05 -17.34
C GLU A 92 -19.76 -1.66 -17.96
N ARG A 93 -19.40 -1.59 -19.24
CA ARG A 93 -19.82 -0.52 -20.12
C ARG A 93 -20.99 -0.98 -20.98
N LYS A 94 -22.19 -0.44 -20.75
CA LYS A 94 -23.31 -0.58 -21.70
C LYS A 94 -23.06 0.36 -22.89
N GLY A 95 -22.82 -0.20 -24.09
CA GLY A 95 -22.68 0.57 -25.33
C GLY A 95 -21.95 -0.19 -26.43
N ARG A 96 -22.05 0.27 -27.70
CA ARG A 96 -21.36 -0.32 -28.86
C ARG A 96 -19.85 -0.40 -28.62
N PRO A 97 -19.19 -1.50 -29.02
CA PRO A 97 -17.74 -1.62 -28.92
C PRO A 97 -17.05 -0.45 -29.66
N ARG A 98 -16.31 0.37 -28.93
CA ARG A 98 -15.34 1.31 -29.52
C ARG A 98 -13.94 0.71 -29.34
N PRO A 99 -12.96 1.07 -30.17
CA PRO A 99 -11.57 0.68 -29.93
C PRO A 99 -11.18 1.00 -28.47
N GLY A 100 -10.73 0.00 -27.71
CA GLY A 100 -10.44 0.11 -26.26
C GLY A 100 -11.65 -0.12 -25.34
N ALA A 101 -12.81 -0.53 -25.85
CA ALA A 101 -13.96 -0.92 -25.01
C ALA A 101 -13.66 -2.20 -24.24
N PHE A 102 -14.22 -2.31 -23.02
CA PHE A 102 -14.16 -3.50 -22.19
C PHE A 102 -14.79 -4.71 -22.93
N ASP A 103 -13.98 -5.74 -23.15
CA ASP A 103 -14.43 -7.01 -23.73
C ASP A 103 -14.86 -7.95 -22.59
N GLY A 104 -16.17 -8.05 -22.35
CA GLY A 104 -16.73 -8.88 -21.29
C GLY A 104 -16.35 -10.35 -21.42
N LYS A 105 -16.24 -10.89 -22.66
CA LYS A 105 -15.80 -12.27 -22.88
C LYS A 105 -14.34 -12.46 -22.44
N ALA A 106 -13.46 -11.55 -22.87
CA ALA A 106 -12.05 -11.59 -22.48
C ALA A 106 -11.87 -11.42 -20.98
N TRP A 107 -12.73 -10.64 -20.33
CA TRP A 107 -12.76 -10.50 -18.87
C TRP A 107 -13.08 -11.83 -18.19
N TYR A 108 -14.16 -12.53 -18.59
CA TYR A 108 -14.51 -13.83 -18.02
C TYR A 108 -13.41 -14.88 -18.26
N GLU A 109 -12.80 -14.88 -19.46
CA GLU A 109 -11.65 -15.76 -19.74
C GLU A 109 -10.47 -15.45 -18.83
N ALA A 110 -10.19 -14.17 -18.57
CA ALA A 110 -9.10 -13.73 -17.69
C ALA A 110 -9.35 -14.09 -16.23
N GLN A 111 -10.58 -13.87 -15.73
CA GLN A 111 -10.96 -14.27 -14.37
C GLN A 111 -10.86 -15.79 -14.19
N ALA A 112 -11.44 -16.57 -15.09
CA ALA A 112 -11.34 -18.03 -15.03
C ALA A 112 -9.89 -18.55 -15.04
N PHE A 113 -8.98 -17.82 -15.69
CA PHE A 113 -7.54 -18.13 -15.61
C PHE A 113 -6.97 -17.79 -14.22
N LEU A 114 -7.31 -16.64 -13.64
CA LEU A 114 -6.82 -16.22 -12.32
C LEU A 114 -7.34 -17.15 -11.22
N ASP A 115 -8.58 -17.63 -11.34
CA ASP A 115 -9.18 -18.60 -10.43
C ASP A 115 -8.55 -20.01 -10.55
N ASP A 116 -7.98 -20.35 -11.73
CA ASP A 116 -7.30 -21.64 -12.02
C ASP A 116 -5.77 -21.55 -11.91
N LEU A 117 -5.24 -20.59 -11.16
CA LEU A 117 -3.79 -20.51 -10.91
C LEU A 117 -3.31 -21.73 -10.13
N PRO A 118 -2.14 -22.34 -10.52
CA PRO A 118 -1.65 -23.56 -9.90
C PRO A 118 -1.08 -23.31 -8.51
N ASP A 119 -1.02 -24.38 -7.71
CA ASP A 119 -0.31 -24.43 -6.42
C ASP A 119 1.20 -24.68 -6.61
N GLU A 120 1.77 -24.14 -7.68
CA GLU A 120 3.19 -24.23 -7.97
C GLU A 120 3.83 -22.86 -7.85
N ASP A 121 5.04 -22.81 -7.32
CA ASP A 121 5.82 -21.57 -7.24
C ASP A 121 6.49 -21.27 -8.59
N VAL A 122 5.70 -20.83 -9.55
CA VAL A 122 6.11 -20.47 -10.92
C VAL A 122 5.60 -19.09 -11.30
N ALA A 123 6.21 -18.45 -12.28
CA ALA A 123 5.75 -17.14 -12.73
C ALA A 123 4.41 -17.22 -13.47
N VAL A 124 3.56 -16.21 -13.30
CA VAL A 124 2.26 -16.13 -14.02
C VAL A 124 2.45 -16.22 -15.55
N MET A 125 3.49 -15.59 -16.09
CA MET A 125 3.81 -15.66 -17.52
C MET A 125 4.13 -17.09 -17.98
N ASP A 126 4.77 -17.91 -17.13
CA ASP A 126 5.05 -19.31 -17.44
C ASP A 126 3.76 -20.14 -17.47
N VAL A 127 2.84 -19.86 -16.53
CA VAL A 127 1.49 -20.47 -16.52
C VAL A 127 0.73 -20.10 -17.78
N LEU A 128 0.73 -18.81 -18.16
CA LEU A 128 0.10 -18.33 -19.40
C LEU A 128 0.68 -18.98 -20.66
N GLY A 129 1.96 -19.37 -20.63
CA GLY A 129 2.64 -20.08 -21.72
C GLY A 129 2.26 -21.55 -21.87
N ARG A 130 1.63 -22.18 -20.87
CA ARG A 130 1.27 -23.60 -20.90
C ARG A 130 0.25 -23.88 -22.01
N PRO A 131 0.37 -24.99 -22.76
CA PRO A 131 -0.48 -25.28 -23.93
C PRO A 131 -1.98 -25.23 -23.62
N ARG A 132 -2.39 -25.66 -22.41
CA ARG A 132 -3.79 -25.63 -21.97
C ARG A 132 -4.38 -24.21 -21.94
N PHE A 133 -3.60 -23.21 -21.53
CA PHE A 133 -4.04 -21.81 -21.45
C PHE A 133 -3.76 -21.05 -22.74
N ALA A 134 -2.61 -21.31 -23.38
CA ALA A 134 -2.22 -20.68 -24.63
C ALA A 134 -3.26 -20.88 -25.76
N ARG A 135 -4.01 -22.02 -25.74
CA ARG A 135 -5.04 -22.35 -26.73
C ARG A 135 -6.45 -21.83 -26.34
N ARG A 136 -6.71 -21.56 -25.05
CA ARG A 136 -8.04 -21.21 -24.54
C ARG A 136 -8.23 -19.72 -24.38
N LEU A 137 -7.15 -18.99 -24.04
CA LEU A 137 -7.23 -17.55 -23.79
C LEU A 137 -7.08 -16.77 -25.10
N SER A 138 -8.03 -15.90 -25.38
CA SER A 138 -7.90 -14.90 -26.44
C SER A 138 -6.72 -13.95 -26.17
N PRO A 139 -6.14 -13.31 -27.21
CA PRO A 139 -5.11 -12.28 -27.00
C PRO A 139 -5.56 -11.16 -26.07
N ALA A 140 -6.84 -10.78 -26.13
CA ALA A 140 -7.42 -9.77 -25.24
C ALA A 140 -7.46 -10.26 -23.79
N ALA A 141 -7.89 -11.50 -23.53
CA ALA A 141 -7.88 -12.09 -22.18
C ALA A 141 -6.47 -12.20 -21.60
N ARG A 142 -5.49 -12.60 -22.40
CA ARG A 142 -4.07 -12.62 -21.97
C ARG A 142 -3.57 -11.22 -21.56
N ALA A 143 -3.90 -10.21 -22.36
CA ALA A 143 -3.56 -8.83 -22.04
C ALA A 143 -4.25 -8.36 -20.74
N MET A 144 -5.50 -8.79 -20.49
CA MET A 144 -6.23 -8.48 -19.27
C MET A 144 -5.62 -9.18 -18.04
N VAL A 145 -5.22 -10.44 -18.13
CA VAL A 145 -4.49 -11.14 -17.05
C VAL A 145 -3.22 -10.37 -16.68
N ILE A 146 -2.39 -10.04 -17.67
CA ILE A 146 -1.16 -9.27 -17.43
C ILE A 146 -1.48 -7.91 -16.84
N GLY A 147 -2.49 -7.23 -17.40
CA GLY A 147 -2.95 -5.91 -16.92
C GLY A 147 -3.45 -5.95 -15.48
N PHE A 148 -4.16 -7.01 -15.08
CA PHE A 148 -4.60 -7.22 -13.71
C PHE A 148 -3.40 -7.48 -12.78
N VAL A 149 -2.54 -8.43 -13.10
CA VAL A 149 -1.39 -8.81 -12.29
C VAL A 149 -0.42 -7.62 -12.11
N GLU A 150 -0.12 -6.90 -13.18
CA GLU A 150 0.76 -5.72 -13.10
C GLU A 150 0.03 -4.48 -12.56
N GLY A 151 -1.25 -4.32 -12.86
CA GLY A 151 -2.03 -3.13 -12.51
C GLY A 151 -2.59 -3.16 -11.09
N PHE A 152 -3.22 -4.27 -10.68
CA PHE A 152 -3.82 -4.41 -9.36
C PHE A 152 -2.77 -4.80 -8.30
N ASN A 153 -1.94 -5.82 -8.59
CA ASN A 153 -0.91 -6.28 -7.66
C ASN A 153 0.40 -5.46 -7.73
N ALA A 154 0.49 -4.48 -8.63
CA ALA A 154 1.71 -3.68 -8.88
C ALA A 154 2.97 -4.56 -9.08
N SER A 155 2.81 -5.76 -9.59
CA SER A 155 3.85 -6.77 -9.70
C SER A 155 4.46 -6.82 -11.12
N ASP A 156 5.35 -7.76 -11.33
CA ASP A 156 5.90 -8.14 -12.63
C ASP A 156 5.42 -9.57 -12.96
N ALA A 157 4.55 -9.70 -13.96
CA ALA A 157 3.96 -10.99 -14.36
C ALA A 157 4.99 -12.05 -14.75
N THR A 158 6.21 -11.64 -15.13
CA THR A 158 7.33 -12.56 -15.47
C THR A 158 8.06 -13.09 -14.23
N ARG A 159 7.71 -12.59 -13.01
CA ARG A 159 8.43 -12.90 -11.79
C ARG A 159 7.53 -13.24 -10.62
N VAL A 160 6.29 -12.73 -10.59
CA VAL A 160 5.36 -12.94 -9.48
C VAL A 160 4.96 -14.42 -9.41
N SER A 161 4.97 -14.98 -8.21
CA SER A 161 4.54 -16.36 -7.95
C SER A 161 3.03 -16.49 -8.19
N ALA A 162 2.66 -17.42 -9.07
CA ALA A 162 1.25 -17.77 -9.33
C ALA A 162 0.57 -18.30 -8.05
N ARG A 163 1.29 -19.11 -7.27
CA ARG A 163 0.82 -19.59 -5.97
C ARG A 163 0.54 -18.46 -4.99
N SER A 164 1.42 -17.45 -4.90
CA SER A 164 1.19 -16.33 -3.99
C SER A 164 -0.05 -15.52 -4.36
N LEU A 165 -0.35 -15.36 -5.66
CA LEU A 165 -1.56 -14.68 -6.12
C LEU A 165 -2.82 -15.50 -5.85
N ARG A 166 -2.75 -16.82 -5.99
CA ARG A 166 -3.85 -17.74 -5.65
C ARG A 166 -4.16 -17.65 -4.14
N GLU A 167 -3.16 -17.79 -3.27
CA GLU A 167 -3.32 -17.67 -1.82
C GLU A 167 -3.93 -16.32 -1.41
N GLN A 168 -3.52 -15.23 -2.08
CA GLN A 168 -4.09 -13.90 -1.87
C GLN A 168 -5.55 -13.81 -2.32
N ALA A 169 -5.90 -14.42 -3.46
CA ALA A 169 -7.27 -14.44 -3.95
C ALA A 169 -8.19 -15.23 -3.01
N GLU A 170 -7.75 -16.41 -2.55
CA GLU A 170 -8.47 -17.24 -1.58
C GLU A 170 -8.72 -16.51 -0.24
N ALA A 171 -7.71 -15.79 0.27
CA ALA A 171 -7.87 -14.99 1.49
C ALA A 171 -8.86 -13.83 1.29
N THR A 172 -8.78 -13.13 0.15
CA THR A 172 -9.70 -12.04 -0.20
C THR A 172 -11.14 -12.54 -0.34
N GLU A 173 -11.35 -13.70 -0.97
CA GLU A 173 -12.68 -14.33 -1.11
C GLU A 173 -13.26 -14.70 0.25
N ALA A 174 -12.46 -15.28 1.15
CA ALA A 174 -12.87 -15.64 2.50
C ALA A 174 -13.36 -14.43 3.33
N GLU A 175 -12.90 -13.22 2.99
CA GLU A 175 -13.32 -11.96 3.62
C GLU A 175 -14.44 -11.24 2.85
N GLY A 176 -15.06 -11.87 1.84
CA GLY A 176 -16.10 -11.27 1.00
C GLY A 176 -15.55 -10.23 0.02
N GLY A 177 -14.46 -10.57 -0.66
CA GLY A 177 -13.66 -9.68 -1.51
C GLY A 177 -14.37 -9.03 -2.68
N ASP A 178 -15.56 -9.50 -3.09
CA ASP A 178 -16.40 -8.88 -4.11
C ASP A 178 -16.98 -7.52 -3.66
N GLU A 179 -17.03 -7.28 -2.36
CA GLU A 179 -17.45 -5.99 -1.83
C GLU A 179 -16.27 -5.03 -1.79
N THR A 180 -16.47 -3.86 -2.36
CA THR A 180 -15.49 -2.76 -2.26
C THR A 180 -16.16 -1.54 -1.66
N ALA A 181 -15.55 -0.96 -0.65
CA ALA A 181 -16.02 0.25 0.00
C ALA A 181 -14.93 1.32 0.06
N ARG A 182 -15.33 2.56 0.31
CA ARG A 182 -14.46 3.69 0.66
C ARG A 182 -14.87 4.30 1.98
N VAL A 183 -13.90 4.83 2.71
CA VAL A 183 -14.17 5.59 3.94
C VAL A 183 -14.58 7.01 3.55
N ARG A 184 -15.88 7.34 3.69
CA ARG A 184 -16.46 8.62 3.23
C ARG A 184 -15.81 9.84 3.89
N ASP A 185 -15.43 9.70 5.15
CA ASP A 185 -14.85 10.78 5.94
C ASP A 185 -13.33 10.89 5.81
N GLY A 186 -12.72 10.02 4.99
CA GLY A 186 -11.28 9.87 4.80
C GLY A 186 -10.67 8.74 5.64
N TYR A 187 -9.74 8.02 5.04
CA TYR A 187 -9.11 6.85 5.64
C TYR A 187 -8.23 7.19 6.87
N ASP A 188 -7.83 8.45 7.00
CA ASP A 188 -7.09 8.98 8.17
C ASP A 188 -7.87 8.90 9.48
N LEU A 189 -9.20 8.68 9.47
CA LEU A 189 -9.97 8.34 10.66
C LEU A 189 -9.44 7.10 11.36
N LEU A 190 -9.12 6.04 10.60
CA LEU A 190 -8.48 4.85 11.14
C LEU A 190 -7.15 5.19 11.82
N VAL A 191 -6.33 6.01 11.16
CA VAL A 191 -5.00 6.39 11.66
C VAL A 191 -5.12 7.16 12.99
N ARG A 192 -6.04 8.12 13.07
CA ARG A 192 -6.32 8.87 14.29
C ARG A 192 -6.82 7.99 15.42
N HIS A 193 -7.73 7.05 15.12
CA HIS A 193 -8.23 6.08 16.08
C HIS A 193 -7.11 5.22 16.66
N LEU A 194 -6.22 4.69 15.82
CA LEU A 194 -5.10 3.87 16.26
C LEU A 194 -4.06 4.66 17.07
N ALA A 195 -3.87 5.94 16.77
CA ALA A 195 -2.92 6.81 17.49
C ALA A 195 -3.45 7.30 18.84
N ALA A 196 -4.77 7.42 19.02
CA ALA A 196 -5.38 8.00 20.20
C ALA A 196 -4.93 7.40 21.56
N PRO A 197 -4.77 6.06 21.71
CA PRO A 197 -4.30 5.48 22.98
C PRO A 197 -2.88 5.88 23.38
N LEU A 198 -2.03 6.30 22.44
CA LEU A 198 -0.66 6.74 22.72
C LEU A 198 -0.62 8.06 23.51
N THR A 199 -1.55 8.95 23.23
CA THR A 199 -1.59 10.28 23.85
C THR A 199 -2.49 10.32 25.08
N SER A 200 -3.61 9.56 25.08
CA SER A 200 -4.61 9.62 26.13
C SER A 200 -4.21 8.91 27.43
N ARG A 201 -3.25 7.97 27.39
CA ARG A 201 -2.87 7.13 28.54
C ARG A 201 -1.61 7.60 29.27
N GLY A 202 -0.89 8.59 28.74
CA GLY A 202 0.33 9.13 29.35
C GLY A 202 1.57 8.21 29.34
N ASN A 203 1.46 7.00 28.78
CA ASN A 203 2.56 6.02 28.67
C ASN A 203 3.04 5.84 27.23
N GLY A 204 2.54 6.64 26.30
CA GLY A 204 2.97 6.65 24.91
C GLY A 204 3.48 8.03 24.48
N ALA A 205 4.41 8.06 23.55
CA ALA A 205 4.88 9.27 22.91
C ALA A 205 4.97 9.04 21.39
N LEU A 206 4.47 10.00 20.63
CA LEU A 206 4.56 10.04 19.17
C LEU A 206 5.49 11.20 18.78
N ARG A 207 6.61 10.87 18.13
CA ARG A 207 7.60 11.84 17.65
C ARG A 207 7.58 11.86 16.13
N LEU A 208 6.91 12.83 15.56
CA LEU A 208 6.89 13.10 14.13
C LEU A 208 8.18 13.79 13.67
N SER A 209 8.40 13.88 12.37
CA SER A 209 9.58 14.49 11.76
C SER A 209 10.89 13.97 12.36
N THR A 210 10.91 12.69 12.75
CA THR A 210 12.02 12.04 13.47
C THR A 210 12.50 10.84 12.67
N VAL A 211 13.64 11.02 12.01
CA VAL A 211 14.24 10.03 11.10
C VAL A 211 15.18 9.12 11.88
N VAL A 212 14.84 7.84 11.98
CA VAL A 212 15.74 6.82 12.54
C VAL A 212 16.87 6.55 11.54
N THR A 213 18.10 6.57 12.02
CA THR A 213 19.31 6.38 11.21
C THR A 213 20.09 5.10 11.56
N GLU A 214 20.02 4.67 12.83
CA GLU A 214 20.71 3.48 13.30
C GLU A 214 19.92 2.80 14.42
N ILE A 215 19.97 1.48 14.43
CA ILE A 215 19.43 0.63 15.49
C ILE A 215 20.53 -0.34 15.95
N ARG A 216 20.99 -0.15 17.20
CA ARG A 216 21.94 -1.06 17.88
C ARG A 216 21.14 -2.02 18.75
N TRP A 217 21.31 -3.33 18.55
CA TRP A 217 20.47 -4.36 19.18
C TRP A 217 21.20 -5.59 19.73
N GLY A 218 22.50 -5.75 19.43
CA GLY A 218 23.30 -6.92 19.82
C GLY A 218 23.92 -6.87 21.23
N GLY A 219 23.66 -5.80 22.01
CA GLY A 219 24.22 -5.66 23.35
C GLY A 219 23.30 -6.18 24.46
N GLY A 220 23.90 -6.50 25.64
CA GLY A 220 23.17 -7.03 26.82
C GLY A 220 22.06 -6.13 27.40
N ASP A 221 22.11 -4.81 27.17
CA ASP A 221 21.33 -3.81 27.89
C ASP A 221 20.10 -3.26 27.14
N GLY A 222 19.62 -3.95 26.11
CA GLY A 222 18.45 -3.50 25.32
C GLY A 222 18.81 -3.05 23.91
N VAL A 223 18.01 -2.17 23.35
CA VAL A 223 18.22 -1.54 22.04
C VAL A 223 18.52 -0.07 22.19
N VAL A 224 19.37 0.46 21.31
CA VAL A 224 19.63 1.90 21.19
C VAL A 224 19.24 2.34 19.79
N VAL A 225 18.30 3.25 19.70
CA VAL A 225 17.82 3.84 18.44
C VAL A 225 18.38 5.25 18.31
N SER A 226 19.17 5.49 17.27
CA SER A 226 19.65 6.83 16.91
C SER A 226 18.73 7.45 15.88
N ALA A 227 18.30 8.67 16.12
CA ALA A 227 17.42 9.41 15.24
C ALA A 227 17.86 10.87 15.13
N ARG A 228 17.39 11.55 14.09
CA ARG A 228 17.57 13.00 13.85
C ARG A 228 16.28 13.63 13.38
N GLY A 229 16.16 14.93 13.56
CA GLY A 229 15.04 15.68 12.96
C GLY A 229 15.07 15.59 11.43
N ALA A 230 13.92 15.50 10.79
CA ALA A 230 13.80 15.45 9.32
C ALA A 230 14.34 16.71 8.63
N LEU A 231 14.22 17.88 9.30
CA LEU A 231 14.73 19.16 8.83
C LEU A 231 16.14 19.49 9.37
N GLY A 232 16.81 18.52 9.98
CA GLY A 232 18.09 18.70 10.65
C GLY A 232 17.93 18.84 12.16
N GLY A 233 19.04 19.07 12.87
CA GLY A 233 19.10 19.17 14.33
C GLY A 233 20.02 18.12 14.94
N PRO A 234 20.29 18.23 16.25
CA PRO A 234 21.19 17.32 16.92
C PRO A 234 20.64 15.89 16.91
N PRO A 235 21.51 14.88 16.71
CA PRO A 235 21.08 13.49 16.79
C PRO A 235 20.65 13.17 18.23
N SER A 236 19.55 12.44 18.34
CA SER A 236 19.07 11.88 19.61
C SER A 236 19.35 10.38 19.68
N ARG A 237 19.54 9.87 20.88
CA ARG A 237 19.65 8.42 21.14
C ARG A 237 18.62 8.04 22.18
N LEU A 238 17.86 7.00 21.88
CA LEU A 238 16.82 6.47 22.76
C LEU A 238 17.12 5.03 23.08
N ARG A 239 16.91 4.67 24.34
CA ARG A 239 17.13 3.31 24.86
C ARG A 239 15.80 2.66 25.21
N ALA A 240 15.65 1.38 24.82
CA ALA A 240 14.47 0.58 25.17
C ALA A 240 14.85 -0.90 25.37
N ARG A 241 13.92 -1.66 25.94
CA ARG A 241 14.06 -3.12 26.08
C ARG A 241 13.98 -3.80 24.70
N ALA A 242 13.10 -3.31 23.83
CA ALA A 242 12.86 -3.85 22.49
C ALA A 242 12.59 -2.74 21.47
N ALA A 243 12.78 -3.06 20.19
CA ALA A 243 12.33 -2.22 19.07
C ALA A 243 11.44 -3.02 18.12
N LEU A 244 10.38 -2.36 17.64
CA LEU A 244 9.52 -2.86 16.57
C LEU A 244 9.81 -2.08 15.29
N ILE A 245 10.16 -2.80 14.24
CA ILE A 245 10.47 -2.27 12.91
C ILE A 245 9.24 -2.42 12.03
N THR A 246 8.65 -1.29 11.62
CA THR A 246 7.49 -1.27 10.72
C THR A 246 7.78 -0.49 9.43
N LEU A 247 9.05 -0.44 9.07
CA LEU A 247 9.51 0.22 7.86
C LEU A 247 9.02 -0.51 6.61
N PRO A 248 8.56 0.22 5.56
CA PRO A 248 8.24 -0.38 4.28
C PRO A 248 9.40 -1.17 3.69
N LEU A 249 9.09 -2.24 2.94
CA LEU A 249 10.11 -3.06 2.27
C LEU A 249 11.07 -2.22 1.41
N GLY A 250 10.54 -1.21 0.70
CA GLY A 250 11.37 -0.32 -0.12
C GLY A 250 12.41 0.47 0.70
N VAL A 251 12.08 0.82 1.95
CA VAL A 251 13.00 1.48 2.88
C VAL A 251 14.02 0.49 3.43
N LEU A 252 13.60 -0.74 3.78
CA LEU A 252 14.51 -1.81 4.21
C LEU A 252 15.52 -2.21 3.12
N ARG A 253 15.18 -2.04 1.86
CA ARG A 253 16.04 -2.27 0.67
C ARG A 253 16.87 -1.06 0.27
N ALA A 254 16.70 0.07 0.92
CA ALA A 254 17.41 1.30 0.56
C ALA A 254 18.94 1.13 0.64
N ALA A 255 19.65 1.69 -0.33
CA ALA A 255 21.12 1.71 -0.30
C ALA A 255 21.60 2.44 0.97
N PRO A 256 22.74 2.05 1.58
CA PRO A 256 23.16 2.52 2.90
C PRO A 256 23.26 4.05 3.07
N ARG A 257 23.44 4.79 1.98
CA ARG A 257 23.54 6.27 1.99
C ARG A 257 22.28 6.97 1.49
N ALA A 258 21.25 6.20 1.13
CA ALA A 258 20.01 6.78 0.65
C ALA A 258 19.23 7.42 1.79
N THR A 259 18.49 8.48 1.49
CA THR A 259 17.59 9.13 2.45
C THR A 259 16.61 8.08 3.02
N GLY A 260 16.51 8.01 4.35
CA GLY A 260 15.64 7.04 5.04
C GLY A 260 16.27 5.67 5.29
N ALA A 261 17.47 5.38 4.78
CA ALA A 261 18.13 4.13 5.07
C ALA A 261 18.46 4.02 6.57
N VAL A 262 18.22 2.84 7.15
CA VAL A 262 18.47 2.53 8.56
C VAL A 262 19.61 1.52 8.67
N ARG A 263 20.62 1.85 9.46
CA ARG A 263 21.73 0.95 9.75
C ARG A 263 21.41 0.09 10.97
N PHE A 264 21.53 -1.23 10.83
CA PHE A 264 21.40 -2.19 11.92
C PHE A 264 22.79 -2.60 12.43
N VAL A 265 23.00 -2.58 13.74
CA VAL A 265 24.27 -2.93 14.39
C VAL A 265 23.99 -3.89 15.55
N PRO A 266 24.44 -5.15 15.45
CA PRO A 266 25.05 -5.79 14.28
C PRO A 266 24.11 -5.81 13.05
N PRO A 267 24.61 -6.17 11.84
CA PRO A 267 23.77 -6.38 10.69
C PRO A 267 22.65 -7.38 10.98
N LEU A 268 21.51 -7.22 10.32
CA LEU A 268 20.42 -8.19 10.41
C LEU A 268 20.89 -9.61 10.05
N PRO A 269 20.31 -10.67 10.64
CA PRO A 269 20.66 -12.05 10.32
C PRO A 269 20.59 -12.35 8.82
N PRO A 270 21.40 -13.28 8.29
CA PRO A 270 21.37 -13.63 6.86
C PRO A 270 19.99 -14.02 6.36
N THR A 271 19.21 -14.76 7.15
CA THR A 271 17.82 -15.15 6.84
C THR A 271 16.93 -13.93 6.62
N LYS A 272 17.03 -12.91 7.49
CA LYS A 272 16.28 -11.67 7.40
C LYS A 272 16.69 -10.85 6.17
N ARG A 273 18.00 -10.72 5.91
CA ARG A 273 18.52 -10.03 4.73
C ARG A 273 18.12 -10.76 3.43
N GLY A 274 18.14 -12.09 3.45
CA GLY A 274 17.66 -12.91 2.34
C GLY A 274 16.17 -12.73 2.08
N ALA A 275 15.34 -12.64 3.12
CA ALA A 275 13.90 -12.36 2.98
C ALA A 275 13.65 -10.98 2.35
N ILE A 276 14.33 -9.92 2.84
CA ILE A 276 14.25 -8.57 2.27
C ILE A 276 14.67 -8.56 0.78
N ALA A 277 15.66 -9.35 0.39
CA ALA A 277 16.13 -9.40 -0.99
C ALA A 277 15.18 -10.17 -1.92
N ARG A 278 14.52 -11.23 -1.43
CA ARG A 278 13.60 -12.08 -2.22
C ARG A 278 12.20 -11.50 -2.39
N LEU A 279 11.74 -10.63 -1.50
CA LEU A 279 10.50 -9.88 -1.69
C LEU A 279 10.71 -8.73 -2.68
N ALA A 280 9.67 -8.33 -3.37
CA ALA A 280 9.71 -7.20 -4.29
C ALA A 280 8.74 -6.09 -3.87
N MET A 281 9.05 -4.86 -4.27
CA MET A 281 8.23 -3.69 -4.00
C MET A 281 7.64 -3.19 -5.30
N GLY A 282 6.33 -3.11 -5.36
CA GLY A 282 5.60 -2.59 -6.51
C GLY A 282 5.55 -1.06 -6.51
N ASN A 283 5.56 -0.46 -7.71
CA ASN A 283 5.36 0.96 -7.87
C ASN A 283 3.94 1.29 -8.32
N VAL A 284 3.46 2.46 -7.91
CA VAL A 284 2.16 3.03 -8.33
C VAL A 284 2.34 4.52 -8.55
N VAL A 285 1.80 5.00 -9.66
CA VAL A 285 1.52 6.42 -9.86
C VAL A 285 0.01 6.62 -9.94
N LYS A 286 -0.52 7.47 -9.08
CA LYS A 286 -1.93 7.82 -8.98
C LYS A 286 -2.12 9.26 -9.44
N VAL A 287 -3.05 9.47 -10.35
CA VAL A 287 -3.44 10.80 -10.87
C VAL A 287 -4.87 11.06 -10.46
N VAL A 288 -5.12 12.12 -9.72
CA VAL A 288 -6.47 12.51 -9.31
C VAL A 288 -6.80 13.83 -9.97
N LEU A 289 -7.87 13.83 -10.77
CA LEU A 289 -8.36 15.01 -11.47
C LEU A 289 -9.61 15.54 -10.78
N ARG A 290 -9.65 16.85 -10.54
CA ARG A 290 -10.87 17.59 -10.25
C ARG A 290 -11.39 18.19 -11.54
N LEU A 291 -12.65 17.94 -11.84
CA LEU A 291 -13.29 18.30 -13.09
C LEU A 291 -14.26 19.48 -12.90
N ARG A 292 -14.37 20.36 -13.89
CA ARG A 292 -15.34 21.47 -13.92
C ARG A 292 -16.77 20.98 -14.01
N GLN A 293 -16.99 19.83 -14.63
CA GLN A 293 -18.31 19.19 -14.82
C GLN A 293 -18.21 17.71 -14.46
N PRO A 294 -19.34 17.08 -14.10
CA PRO A 294 -19.37 15.65 -13.80
C PRO A 294 -18.89 14.79 -14.99
N VAL A 295 -18.28 13.65 -14.69
CA VAL A 295 -18.04 12.59 -15.68
C VAL A 295 -19.37 12.20 -16.35
N GLY A 296 -19.37 12.00 -17.68
CA GLY A 296 -20.55 11.73 -18.47
C GLY A 296 -21.36 12.98 -18.84
N VAL A 297 -20.77 14.18 -18.69
CA VAL A 297 -21.36 15.46 -19.07
C VAL A 297 -20.33 16.26 -19.89
N GLY A 298 -20.82 17.06 -20.85
CA GLY A 298 -19.98 17.92 -21.68
C GLY A 298 -18.95 17.12 -22.49
N VAL A 299 -17.68 17.56 -22.46
CA VAL A 299 -16.61 16.88 -23.20
C VAL A 299 -16.38 15.44 -22.74
N LEU A 300 -16.70 15.10 -21.49
CA LEU A 300 -16.55 13.75 -20.94
C LEU A 300 -17.85 12.91 -21.04
N GLU A 301 -18.85 13.37 -21.81
CA GLU A 301 -20.08 12.61 -22.07
C GLU A 301 -19.80 11.18 -22.57
N PRO A 302 -18.80 10.93 -23.45
CA PRO A 302 -18.52 9.59 -23.93
C PRO A 302 -18.11 8.57 -22.85
N LEU A 303 -17.67 9.01 -21.68
CA LEU A 303 -17.41 8.13 -20.54
C LEU A 303 -18.69 7.55 -19.91
N GLY A 304 -19.83 8.24 -20.07
CA GLY A 304 -21.11 7.84 -19.49
C GLY A 304 -21.23 8.25 -18.01
N ARG A 305 -22.47 8.60 -17.60
CA ARG A 305 -22.77 9.06 -16.23
C ARG A 305 -22.63 7.94 -15.18
N ASP A 306 -22.81 6.70 -15.60
CA ASP A 306 -22.74 5.52 -14.73
C ASP A 306 -21.36 4.87 -14.72
N MET A 307 -20.36 5.51 -15.34
CA MET A 307 -18.99 4.99 -15.33
C MET A 307 -18.52 4.74 -13.89
N SER A 308 -18.11 3.52 -13.62
CA SER A 308 -17.43 3.15 -12.40
C SER A 308 -15.92 3.00 -12.66
N PHE A 309 -15.55 2.02 -13.49
CA PHE A 309 -14.17 1.81 -13.94
C PHE A 309 -14.10 1.78 -15.47
N ILE A 310 -12.98 2.23 -16.02
CA ILE A 310 -12.62 2.07 -17.43
C ILE A 310 -11.17 1.62 -17.56
N HIS A 311 -10.94 0.64 -18.43
CA HIS A 311 -9.62 0.12 -18.76
C HIS A 311 -9.26 0.51 -20.21
N LEU A 312 -8.16 1.22 -20.38
CA LEU A 312 -7.76 1.86 -21.65
C LEU A 312 -6.54 1.18 -22.30
N GLY A 313 -6.39 -0.12 -22.12
CA GLY A 313 -5.36 -0.92 -22.80
C GLY A 313 -3.94 -0.37 -22.60
N ASP A 314 -3.34 0.14 -23.68
CA ASP A 314 -1.94 0.60 -23.69
C ASP A 314 -1.77 2.10 -23.41
N ALA A 315 -2.82 2.78 -22.97
CA ALA A 315 -2.72 4.19 -22.55
C ALA A 315 -1.65 4.37 -21.45
N PRO A 316 -0.98 5.53 -21.39
CA PRO A 316 0.01 5.83 -20.35
C PRO A 316 -0.51 5.62 -18.93
N VAL A 317 -1.78 5.95 -18.68
CA VAL A 317 -2.53 5.64 -17.48
C VAL A 317 -3.70 4.74 -17.90
N PRO A 318 -3.59 3.40 -17.68
CA PRO A 318 -4.52 2.46 -18.30
C PRO A 318 -5.85 2.31 -17.55
N THR A 319 -5.92 2.61 -16.27
CA THR A 319 -7.13 2.40 -15.47
C THR A 319 -7.61 3.72 -14.89
N TRP A 320 -8.91 3.98 -15.04
CA TRP A 320 -9.56 5.17 -14.47
C TRP A 320 -10.86 4.79 -13.79
N TRP A 321 -11.22 5.51 -12.71
CA TRP A 321 -12.49 5.35 -12.03
C TRP A 321 -13.02 6.66 -11.47
N VAL A 322 -14.35 6.71 -11.33
CA VAL A 322 -15.02 7.71 -10.50
C VAL A 322 -15.02 7.22 -9.06
N PRO A 323 -14.49 7.98 -8.10
CA PRO A 323 -14.38 7.51 -6.72
C PRO A 323 -15.72 7.57 -5.98
N ARG A 324 -16.72 6.82 -6.45
CA ARG A 324 -18.03 6.74 -5.79
C ARG A 324 -17.90 6.22 -4.36
N PRO A 325 -18.70 6.69 -3.39
CA PRO A 325 -19.93 7.49 -3.56
C PRO A 325 -19.73 9.01 -3.60
N PHE A 326 -18.50 9.48 -3.80
CA PHE A 326 -18.25 10.91 -3.92
C PHE A 326 -18.81 11.50 -5.22
N PRO A 327 -18.96 12.84 -5.30
CA PRO A 327 -19.45 13.49 -6.51
C PRO A 327 -18.63 13.11 -7.75
N PRO A 328 -19.26 12.87 -8.92
CA PRO A 328 -18.57 12.45 -10.12
C PRO A 328 -17.76 13.58 -10.81
N THR A 329 -17.42 14.62 -10.08
CA THR A 329 -16.48 15.68 -10.48
C THR A 329 -15.04 15.36 -10.08
N MET A 330 -14.79 14.13 -9.67
CA MET A 330 -13.45 13.57 -9.49
C MET A 330 -13.24 12.37 -10.40
N LEU A 331 -12.05 12.26 -10.97
CA LEU A 331 -11.65 11.13 -11.79
C LEU A 331 -10.26 10.69 -11.36
N VAL A 332 -10.10 9.41 -11.04
CA VAL A 332 -8.84 8.85 -10.55
C VAL A 332 -8.22 7.97 -11.61
N GLY A 333 -6.98 8.27 -11.99
CA GLY A 333 -6.15 7.48 -12.87
C GLY A 333 -5.11 6.68 -12.11
N TRP A 334 -4.85 5.46 -12.57
CA TRP A 334 -3.96 4.51 -11.92
C TRP A 334 -3.06 3.82 -12.94
N VAL A 335 -1.77 3.85 -12.66
CA VAL A 335 -0.78 3.06 -13.36
C VAL A 335 0.15 2.40 -12.34
N ALA A 336 0.39 1.10 -12.48
CA ALA A 336 1.13 0.32 -11.51
C ALA A 336 2.15 -0.64 -12.16
N GLY A 337 2.97 -1.27 -11.31
CA GLY A 337 3.99 -2.23 -11.71
C GLY A 337 5.00 -1.65 -12.70
N ARG A 338 5.41 -2.45 -13.66
CA ARG A 338 6.39 -2.03 -14.70
C ARG A 338 5.91 -0.86 -15.56
N ARG A 339 4.58 -0.71 -15.74
CA ARG A 339 4.02 0.46 -16.46
C ARG A 339 4.24 1.74 -15.67
N ALA A 340 4.08 1.71 -14.33
CA ALA A 340 4.36 2.87 -13.48
C ALA A 340 5.84 3.28 -13.51
N GLU A 341 6.75 2.31 -13.52
CA GLU A 341 8.19 2.56 -13.66
C GLU A 341 8.52 3.26 -14.99
N ARG A 342 7.99 2.74 -16.10
CA ARG A 342 8.15 3.36 -17.44
C ARG A 342 7.52 4.74 -17.51
N PHE A 343 6.32 4.90 -16.93
CA PHE A 343 5.62 6.20 -16.89
C PHE A 343 6.42 7.23 -16.09
N ALA A 344 6.91 6.87 -14.90
CA ALA A 344 7.72 7.76 -14.07
C ALA A 344 9.09 8.10 -14.69
N ALA A 345 9.70 7.16 -15.41
CA ALA A 345 10.96 7.38 -16.13
C ALA A 345 10.81 8.28 -17.36
N ARG A 346 9.63 8.25 -18.00
CA ARG A 346 9.37 9.04 -19.22
C ARG A 346 8.87 10.44 -18.92
N TYR A 347 8.07 10.61 -17.84
CA TYR A 347 7.43 11.87 -17.49
C TYR A 347 7.90 12.32 -16.11
N HIS A 348 8.42 13.55 -16.05
CA HIS A 348 9.08 14.07 -14.85
C HIS A 348 8.27 15.18 -14.18
N GLY A 349 8.14 15.08 -12.85
CA GLY A 349 7.36 16.04 -12.08
C GLY A 349 5.84 15.87 -12.22
N GLU A 350 5.11 16.61 -11.41
CA GLU A 350 3.65 16.48 -11.31
C GLU A 350 2.95 16.91 -12.60
N GLU A 351 3.33 18.05 -13.13
CA GLU A 351 2.67 18.66 -14.29
C GLU A 351 2.87 17.87 -15.59
N ASP A 352 4.09 17.34 -15.84
CA ASP A 352 4.35 16.54 -17.04
C ASP A 352 3.56 15.21 -16.99
N ARG A 353 3.51 14.58 -15.82
CA ARG A 353 2.71 13.37 -15.58
C ARG A 353 1.21 13.63 -15.73
N ARG A 354 0.72 14.75 -15.20
CA ARG A 354 -0.67 15.18 -15.36
C ARG A 354 -1.03 15.32 -16.83
N ARG A 355 -0.24 16.08 -17.60
CA ARG A 355 -0.46 16.27 -19.05
C ARG A 355 -0.41 14.96 -19.82
N ALA A 356 0.53 14.08 -19.49
CA ALA A 356 0.61 12.76 -20.12
C ALA A 356 -0.62 11.90 -19.83
N ALA A 357 -1.12 11.93 -18.61
CA ALA A 357 -2.31 11.21 -18.20
C ALA A 357 -3.56 11.72 -18.91
N VAL A 358 -3.77 13.05 -18.95
CA VAL A 358 -4.92 13.68 -19.62
C VAL A 358 -4.89 13.42 -21.12
N ARG A 359 -3.73 13.61 -21.80
CA ARG A 359 -3.58 13.30 -23.22
C ARG A 359 -3.81 11.83 -23.54
N GLY A 360 -3.30 10.94 -22.67
CA GLY A 360 -3.51 9.50 -22.82
C GLY A 360 -4.97 9.09 -22.67
N LEU A 361 -5.69 9.68 -21.71
CA LEU A 361 -7.14 9.51 -21.55
C LEU A 361 -7.88 10.00 -22.80
N ALA A 362 -7.64 11.23 -23.23
CA ALA A 362 -8.28 11.83 -24.40
C ALA A 362 -8.09 10.98 -25.66
N GLY A 363 -6.83 10.60 -25.96
CA GLY A 363 -6.51 9.76 -27.12
C GLY A 363 -7.20 8.39 -27.08
N ALA A 364 -7.23 7.74 -25.92
CA ALA A 364 -7.85 6.42 -25.77
C ALA A 364 -9.37 6.42 -25.93
N ILE A 365 -10.04 7.54 -25.61
CA ILE A 365 -11.51 7.69 -25.77
C ILE A 365 -11.90 8.46 -27.01
N GLY A 366 -10.93 8.87 -27.83
CA GLY A 366 -11.17 9.54 -29.11
C GLY A 366 -11.62 11.00 -29.00
N LEU A 367 -11.15 11.71 -27.96
CA LEU A 367 -11.44 13.13 -27.73
C LEU A 367 -10.25 14.04 -28.04
N ASP A 368 -10.53 15.30 -28.31
CA ASP A 368 -9.48 16.31 -28.42
C ASP A 368 -8.77 16.52 -27.08
N PRO A 369 -7.44 16.39 -27.02
CA PRO A 369 -6.69 16.56 -25.79
C PRO A 369 -6.86 17.95 -25.14
N GLY A 370 -6.99 19.00 -25.94
CA GLY A 370 -7.20 20.37 -25.45
C GLY A 370 -8.57 20.54 -24.80
N ALA A 371 -9.62 19.91 -25.34
CA ALA A 371 -10.94 19.92 -24.76
C ALA A 371 -10.98 19.18 -23.41
N VAL A 372 -10.33 18.01 -23.31
CA VAL A 372 -10.23 17.27 -22.04
C VAL A 372 -9.40 18.04 -21.02
N GLU A 373 -8.29 18.66 -21.45
CA GLU A 373 -7.48 19.54 -20.60
C GLU A 373 -8.31 20.70 -20.03
N GLY A 374 -9.13 21.35 -20.87
CA GLY A 374 -10.03 22.43 -20.46
C GLY A 374 -11.12 22.00 -19.47
N ALA A 375 -11.47 20.70 -19.41
CA ALA A 375 -12.40 20.17 -18.45
C ALA A 375 -11.78 19.90 -17.07
N VAL A 376 -10.46 19.82 -16.97
CA VAL A 376 -9.72 19.66 -15.71
C VAL A 376 -9.60 21.03 -15.03
N GLU A 377 -10.01 21.10 -13.78
CA GLU A 377 -9.90 22.31 -12.95
C GLU A 377 -8.63 22.28 -12.09
N ASP A 378 -8.31 21.13 -11.51
CA ASP A 378 -7.13 20.91 -10.67
C ASP A 378 -6.74 19.42 -10.74
N ALA A 379 -5.50 19.11 -10.40
CA ALA A 379 -5.02 17.73 -10.37
C ALA A 379 -3.97 17.52 -9.27
N ARG A 380 -3.81 16.26 -8.87
CA ARG A 380 -2.72 15.81 -8.02
C ARG A 380 -2.14 14.52 -8.59
N VAL A 381 -0.82 14.40 -8.50
CA VAL A 381 -0.10 13.20 -8.93
C VAL A 381 0.76 12.68 -7.78
N PHE A 382 0.58 11.42 -7.44
CA PHE A 382 1.28 10.75 -6.36
C PHE A 382 2.15 9.62 -6.91
N ASN A 383 3.46 9.68 -6.67
CA ASN A 383 4.39 8.61 -7.02
C ASN A 383 5.08 8.07 -5.75
N TRP A 384 4.60 6.94 -5.26
CA TRP A 384 5.11 6.37 -4.02
C TRP A 384 6.54 5.84 -4.10
N ALA A 385 7.07 5.58 -5.30
CA ALA A 385 8.47 5.18 -5.47
C ALA A 385 9.45 6.33 -5.22
N GLU A 386 9.02 7.58 -5.45
CA GLU A 386 9.83 8.79 -5.21
C GLU A 386 9.78 9.25 -3.75
N ASP A 387 8.81 8.77 -2.96
CA ASP A 387 8.74 9.06 -1.53
C ASP A 387 9.85 8.31 -0.79
N PRO A 388 10.81 9.01 -0.14
CA PRO A 388 11.97 8.37 0.48
C PRO A 388 11.61 7.50 1.71
N TRP A 389 10.41 7.68 2.26
CA TRP A 389 9.92 6.97 3.44
C TRP A 389 8.99 5.79 3.09
N ALA A 390 8.71 5.56 1.80
CA ALA A 390 7.96 4.42 1.31
C ALA A 390 8.75 3.63 0.24
N ARG A 391 9.31 4.32 -0.76
CA ARG A 391 10.07 3.74 -1.88
C ARG A 391 9.29 2.66 -2.62
N GLY A 392 8.00 2.91 -2.85
CA GLY A 392 7.05 2.05 -3.53
C GLY A 392 5.70 2.01 -2.84
N ALA A 393 4.73 1.37 -3.47
CA ALA A 393 3.35 1.32 -3.02
C ALA A 393 3.10 0.16 -2.06
N TYR A 394 3.30 -1.09 -2.49
CA TYR A 394 3.14 -2.30 -1.66
C TYR A 394 4.00 -3.44 -2.18
N SER A 395 4.20 -4.45 -1.31
CA SER A 395 5.06 -5.60 -1.64
C SER A 395 4.30 -6.67 -2.42
N TRP A 396 5.06 -7.50 -3.13
CA TRP A 396 4.59 -8.71 -3.76
C TRP A 396 5.66 -9.81 -3.70
N ILE A 397 5.27 -11.06 -3.91
CA ILE A 397 6.11 -12.24 -3.70
C ILE A 397 6.56 -12.79 -5.06
N PRO A 398 7.85 -12.65 -5.42
CA PRO A 398 8.43 -13.33 -6.58
C PRO A 398 8.52 -14.85 -6.39
N VAL A 399 8.68 -15.58 -7.50
CA VAL A 399 9.09 -16.99 -7.48
C VAL A 399 10.33 -17.18 -6.60
N GLY A 400 10.31 -18.19 -5.75
CA GLY A 400 11.35 -18.46 -4.74
C GLY A 400 11.26 -17.56 -3.50
N GLY A 401 10.16 -16.81 -3.33
CA GLY A 401 9.94 -15.89 -2.23
C GLY A 401 8.85 -16.27 -1.24
N LEU A 402 8.16 -17.40 -1.40
CA LEU A 402 6.98 -17.78 -0.61
C LEU A 402 7.22 -17.81 0.91
N ASP A 403 8.40 -18.21 1.36
CA ASP A 403 8.78 -18.23 2.79
C ASP A 403 9.28 -16.86 3.29
N ALA A 404 9.53 -15.91 2.40
CA ALA A 404 10.16 -14.65 2.75
C ALA A 404 9.31 -13.74 3.67
N PRO A 405 7.97 -13.64 3.55
CA PRO A 405 7.15 -12.91 4.51
C PRO A 405 7.31 -13.44 5.93
N ALA A 406 7.28 -14.76 6.14
CA ALA A 406 7.45 -15.39 7.45
C ALA A 406 8.87 -15.16 8.00
N ALA A 407 9.90 -15.30 7.16
CA ALA A 407 11.28 -15.03 7.54
C ALA A 407 11.50 -13.53 7.87
N LEU A 408 10.80 -12.62 7.19
CA LEU A 408 10.81 -11.19 7.50
C LEU A 408 10.02 -10.88 8.77
N ALA A 409 8.94 -11.59 9.04
CA ALA A 409 8.10 -11.44 10.23
C ALA A 409 8.81 -11.88 11.50
N ALA A 410 9.56 -13.00 11.46
CA ALA A 410 10.20 -13.59 12.63
C ALA A 410 11.06 -12.59 13.40
N PRO A 411 11.05 -12.58 14.74
CA PRO A 411 11.94 -11.75 15.54
C PRO A 411 13.42 -12.01 15.24
N ALA A 412 14.26 -10.99 15.40
CA ALA A 412 15.71 -11.15 15.37
C ALA A 412 16.26 -11.05 16.81
N GLY A 413 16.67 -12.18 17.35
CA GLY A 413 16.91 -12.33 18.77
C GLY A 413 15.65 -12.02 19.60
N GLU A 414 15.85 -11.58 20.83
CA GLU A 414 14.75 -11.30 21.77
C GLU A 414 14.31 -9.82 21.76
N ARG A 415 14.85 -8.99 20.87
CA ARG A 415 14.75 -7.52 20.98
C ARG A 415 14.35 -6.77 19.74
N LEU A 416 14.49 -7.38 18.57
CA LEU A 416 14.00 -6.79 17.31
C LEU A 416 12.82 -7.57 16.79
N PHE A 417 11.70 -6.87 16.65
CA PHE A 417 10.46 -7.38 16.11
C PHE A 417 10.12 -6.66 14.82
N PHE A 418 9.34 -7.32 13.95
CA PHE A 418 9.04 -6.81 12.63
C PHE A 418 7.54 -6.91 12.34
N ALA A 419 6.96 -5.85 11.79
CA ALA A 419 5.60 -5.82 11.29
C ALA A 419 5.50 -4.91 10.04
N GLY A 420 4.37 -4.92 9.38
CA GLY A 420 4.10 -4.21 8.14
C GLY A 420 3.57 -5.19 7.09
N GLU A 421 2.89 -4.68 6.07
CA GLU A 421 2.20 -5.49 5.05
C GLU A 421 3.09 -6.55 4.38
N ALA A 422 4.40 -6.28 4.25
CA ALA A 422 5.36 -7.23 3.69
C ALA A 422 5.73 -8.40 4.63
N THR A 423 5.26 -8.38 5.88
CA THR A 423 5.42 -9.46 6.86
C THR A 423 4.12 -10.25 7.08
N ASP A 424 3.14 -10.04 6.22
CA ASP A 424 1.88 -10.77 6.26
C ASP A 424 2.08 -12.22 5.82
N THR A 425 1.48 -13.16 6.57
CA THR A 425 1.58 -14.60 6.35
C THR A 425 0.20 -15.28 6.26
N VAL A 426 -0.86 -14.47 6.21
CA VAL A 426 -2.24 -14.98 6.18
C VAL A 426 -2.96 -14.73 4.85
N GLY A 427 -2.24 -14.19 3.86
CA GLY A 427 -2.76 -14.00 2.52
C GLY A 427 -3.15 -12.57 2.16
N ASP A 428 -2.87 -11.58 3.03
CA ASP A 428 -3.25 -10.18 2.84
C ASP A 428 -2.06 -9.23 2.62
N PRO A 429 -0.99 -9.63 1.87
CA PRO A 429 0.11 -8.71 1.63
C PRO A 429 -0.37 -7.46 0.88
N GLY A 430 0.28 -6.34 1.11
CA GLY A 430 -0.05 -5.09 0.43
C GLY A 430 -1.31 -4.39 0.91
N THR A 431 -2.02 -4.91 1.93
CA THR A 431 -3.30 -4.39 2.40
C THR A 431 -3.20 -3.65 3.74
N VAL A 432 -4.22 -2.82 4.03
CA VAL A 432 -4.32 -2.11 5.32
C VAL A 432 -4.63 -3.11 6.46
N HIS A 433 -5.55 -4.05 6.24
CA HIS A 433 -5.91 -5.05 7.24
C HIS A 433 -4.78 -6.05 7.52
N GLY A 434 -4.04 -6.48 6.50
CA GLY A 434 -2.82 -7.26 6.67
C GLY A 434 -1.77 -6.53 7.50
N ALA A 435 -1.55 -5.23 7.24
CA ALA A 435 -0.67 -4.41 8.07
C ALA A 435 -1.15 -4.36 9.53
N MET A 436 -2.46 -4.25 9.81
CA MET A 436 -3.02 -4.30 11.18
C MET A 436 -2.79 -5.67 11.83
N THR A 437 -3.02 -6.76 11.09
CA THR A 437 -2.79 -8.14 11.57
C THR A 437 -1.36 -8.33 12.01
N THR A 438 -0.40 -7.88 11.20
CA THR A 438 1.02 -7.99 11.53
C THR A 438 1.42 -7.13 12.73
N GLY A 439 0.83 -5.93 12.87
CA GLY A 439 1.00 -5.09 14.06
C GLY A 439 0.50 -5.73 15.33
N THR A 440 -0.68 -6.38 15.26
CA THR A 440 -1.25 -7.19 16.36
C THR A 440 -0.35 -8.33 16.75
N ARG A 441 0.13 -9.14 15.79
CA ARG A 441 1.05 -10.25 16.01
C ARG A 441 2.32 -9.79 16.72
N ALA A 442 2.98 -8.77 16.18
CA ALA A 442 4.23 -8.28 16.73
C ALA A 442 4.08 -7.68 18.14
N ALA A 443 2.96 -7.01 18.42
CA ALA A 443 2.67 -6.53 19.78
C ALA A 443 2.54 -7.70 20.78
N ASN A 444 1.87 -8.77 20.40
CA ASN A 444 1.71 -9.96 21.25
C ASN A 444 3.06 -10.65 21.49
N GLU A 445 3.91 -10.77 20.46
CA GLU A 445 5.28 -11.30 20.56
C GLU A 445 6.11 -10.47 21.55
N ILE A 446 6.07 -9.15 21.45
CA ILE A 446 6.79 -8.21 22.35
C ILE A 446 6.26 -8.37 23.79
N ILE A 447 4.95 -8.40 23.99
CA ILE A 447 4.35 -8.54 25.33
C ILE A 447 4.80 -9.86 25.96
N ALA A 448 4.81 -10.97 25.22
CA ALA A 448 5.28 -12.26 25.69
C ALA A 448 6.76 -12.23 26.07
N ALA A 449 7.62 -11.71 25.19
CA ALA A 449 9.05 -11.61 25.42
C ALA A 449 9.39 -10.73 26.63
N LEU A 450 8.69 -9.60 26.82
CA LEU A 450 8.97 -8.69 27.92
C LEU A 450 8.37 -9.14 29.28
N ARG A 451 7.42 -10.08 29.30
CA ARG A 451 6.87 -10.68 30.54
C ARG A 451 7.64 -11.91 30.99
N GLY A 452 8.27 -12.65 30.05
CA GLY A 452 9.09 -13.83 30.35
C GLY A 452 10.52 -13.52 30.76
N ALA A 453 10.94 -12.24 30.62
CA ALA A 453 12.21 -11.70 31.05
C ALA A 453 12.04 -10.85 32.32
#